data_76ebfe944b14d91d49857984667b9439
#
_entry.id   76ebfe944b14d91d49857984667b9439
#
_cell.length_a   1.000
_cell.length_b   1.000
_cell.length_c   1.000
_cell.angle_alpha   90.00
_cell.angle_beta   90.00
_cell.angle_gamma   90.00
#
_symmetry.space_group_name_H-M   'P 1'
#
loop_
_entity.id
_entity.type
_entity.pdbx_description
1 polymer ?
#
loop_
_entity_poly.entity_id
_entity_poly.type
_entity_poly.pdbx_seq_one_letter_code
_entity_poly.pdbx_strand_id
1 'polypeptide(L)'
;MAPTHIYHEHPEWFVTYGDQIYFDPALPESREHICKIVSDIVSRYDVDAIHMDDYFYPYPIKGVDFPDNASFARYGGGFSNKADWRRGNVNILIKKLHETIRGIKPWVKFGISPFGIYRNQKTDPLGSNTNGLQNYDDLYADVLLWAREGWIDYNIPQIYWEIGHKAADYETLVDWWAKHTENRPLFIGQAVMNTIQHADPKNPSINQLPRKMALQRSYQTIGGSCQWYAAAVVENAGKYRDALVQEYHKYPALIPVFDFMDDKAPGKVRKMKKVWTEDGYILF
;
A
#
# COMPACT_ATOMS: atom_id res chain seq x y z
N MET A 1 7.37 -13.87 22.06
CA MET A 1 8.38 -13.68 21.01
C MET A 1 9.12 -14.99 20.80
N ALA A 2 9.42 -15.39 19.54
CA ALA A 2 10.14 -16.64 19.28
C ALA A 2 11.56 -16.57 19.87
N PRO A 3 12.14 -17.69 20.39
CA PRO A 3 13.48 -17.68 20.96
C PRO A 3 14.59 -17.27 19.97
N THR A 4 14.36 -17.45 18.69
CA THR A 4 15.28 -17.09 17.60
C THR A 4 15.04 -15.67 17.04
N HIS A 5 14.17 -14.88 17.66
CA HIS A 5 13.90 -13.53 17.18
C HIS A 5 15.10 -12.62 17.44
N ILE A 6 15.44 -11.79 16.45
CA ILE A 6 16.59 -10.88 16.48
C ILE A 6 16.61 -9.93 17.69
N TYR A 7 15.46 -9.67 18.31
CA TYR A 7 15.36 -8.91 19.57
C TYR A 7 16.24 -9.48 20.69
N HIS A 8 16.44 -10.81 20.74
CA HIS A 8 17.24 -11.43 21.79
C HIS A 8 18.74 -11.20 21.59
N GLU A 9 19.17 -10.97 20.35
CA GLU A 9 20.55 -10.68 20.00
C GLU A 9 20.84 -9.17 20.00
N HIS A 10 19.86 -8.36 19.60
CA HIS A 10 19.98 -6.92 19.43
C HIS A 10 18.78 -6.16 20.03
N PRO A 11 18.56 -6.25 21.35
CA PRO A 11 17.46 -5.52 22.00
C PRO A 11 17.58 -3.99 21.84
N GLU A 12 18.79 -3.46 21.66
CA GLU A 12 19.06 -2.04 21.41
C GLU A 12 18.56 -1.50 20.07
N TRP A 13 18.14 -2.38 19.15
CA TRP A 13 17.52 -1.97 17.89
C TRP A 13 16.03 -1.67 18.05
N PHE A 14 15.49 -1.89 19.21
CA PHE A 14 14.04 -1.85 19.44
C PHE A 14 13.67 -0.84 20.51
N VAL A 15 12.45 -0.35 20.38
CA VAL A 15 11.78 0.50 21.37
C VAL A 15 10.43 -0.09 21.74
N THR A 16 10.03 0.09 23.00
CA THR A 16 8.70 -0.28 23.48
C THR A 16 7.78 0.93 23.38
N TYR A 17 6.65 0.77 22.69
CA TYR A 17 5.65 1.81 22.55
C TYR A 17 4.25 1.21 22.78
N GLY A 18 3.59 1.64 23.85
CA GLY A 18 2.43 0.93 24.40
C GLY A 18 2.80 -0.50 24.81
N ASP A 19 2.02 -1.47 24.37
CA ASP A 19 2.22 -2.89 24.68
C ASP A 19 3.04 -3.63 23.60
N GLN A 20 3.59 -2.91 22.63
CA GLN A 20 4.30 -3.50 21.50
C GLN A 20 5.77 -3.10 21.47
N ILE A 21 6.57 -3.93 20.82
CA ILE A 21 7.99 -3.69 20.56
C ILE A 21 8.16 -3.44 19.07
N TYR A 22 8.85 -2.36 18.73
CA TYR A 22 9.09 -1.93 17.35
C TYR A 22 10.57 -1.77 17.10
N PHE A 23 11.01 -2.00 15.86
CA PHE A 23 12.31 -1.48 15.44
C PHE A 23 12.33 0.04 15.59
N ASP A 24 13.46 0.60 16.02
CA ASP A 24 13.69 2.04 15.90
C ASP A 24 14.05 2.37 14.45
N PRO A 25 13.20 3.07 13.70
CA PRO A 25 13.46 3.38 12.29
C PRO A 25 14.67 4.30 12.06
N ALA A 26 15.11 4.97 13.11
CA ALA A 26 16.24 5.87 13.06
C ALA A 26 17.60 5.16 13.05
N LEU A 27 17.64 3.91 13.52
CA LEU A 27 18.89 3.17 13.59
C LEU A 27 19.26 2.60 12.22
N PRO A 28 20.48 2.88 11.72
CA PRO A 28 20.98 2.28 10.49
C PRO A 28 20.90 0.75 10.51
N GLU A 29 21.24 0.12 11.63
CA GLU A 29 21.25 -1.32 11.84
C GLU A 29 19.85 -1.93 11.68
N SER A 30 18.81 -1.28 12.21
CA SER A 30 17.42 -1.70 12.04
C SER A 30 17.01 -1.68 10.55
N ARG A 31 17.34 -0.60 9.84
CA ARG A 31 17.04 -0.47 8.41
C ARG A 31 17.80 -1.50 7.57
N GLU A 32 19.10 -1.72 7.86
CA GLU A 32 19.89 -2.74 7.18
C GLU A 32 19.35 -4.15 7.40
N HIS A 33 18.89 -4.46 8.61
CA HIS A 33 18.31 -5.76 8.92
C HIS A 33 17.02 -5.99 8.11
N ILE A 34 16.14 -5.00 8.00
CA ILE A 34 14.94 -5.10 7.17
C ILE A 34 15.31 -5.30 5.68
N CYS A 35 16.27 -4.54 5.17
CA CYS A 35 16.77 -4.73 3.80
C CYS A 35 17.36 -6.13 3.59
N LYS A 36 18.08 -6.69 4.57
CA LYS A 36 18.62 -8.06 4.52
C LYS A 36 17.51 -9.10 4.43
N ILE A 37 16.41 -8.94 5.19
CA ILE A 37 15.25 -9.84 5.11
C ILE A 37 14.63 -9.80 3.71
N VAL A 38 14.39 -8.60 3.18
CA VAL A 38 13.83 -8.43 1.84
C VAL A 38 14.79 -8.97 0.76
N SER A 39 16.09 -8.75 0.91
CA SER A 39 17.12 -9.32 0.03
C SER A 39 17.07 -10.85 0.00
N ASP A 40 16.94 -11.49 1.16
CA ASP A 40 16.82 -12.96 1.26
C ASP A 40 15.57 -13.47 0.53
N ILE A 41 14.43 -12.82 0.75
CA ILE A 41 13.16 -13.19 0.10
C ILE A 41 13.27 -13.06 -1.42
N VAL A 42 13.72 -11.90 -1.92
CA VAL A 42 13.82 -11.65 -3.36
C VAL A 42 14.84 -12.58 -4.03
N SER A 43 15.92 -12.89 -3.35
CA SER A 43 16.95 -13.80 -3.89
C SER A 43 16.45 -15.23 -4.01
N ARG A 44 15.76 -15.74 -2.99
CA ARG A 44 15.41 -17.16 -2.88
C ARG A 44 14.09 -17.53 -3.52
N TYR A 45 13.15 -16.60 -3.62
CA TYR A 45 11.81 -16.89 -4.11
C TYR A 45 11.52 -16.20 -5.44
N ASP A 46 10.68 -16.86 -6.26
CA ASP A 46 10.17 -16.27 -7.51
C ASP A 46 8.91 -15.45 -7.21
N VAL A 47 9.13 -14.26 -6.67
CA VAL A 47 8.07 -13.31 -6.32
C VAL A 47 7.95 -12.23 -7.38
N ASP A 48 6.71 -11.80 -7.67
CA ASP A 48 6.44 -10.70 -8.61
C ASP A 48 6.58 -9.32 -7.98
N ALA A 49 6.40 -9.24 -6.67
CA ALA A 49 6.49 -7.99 -5.92
C ALA A 49 6.81 -8.21 -4.44
N ILE A 50 7.38 -7.18 -3.84
CA ILE A 50 7.40 -6.96 -2.39
C ILE A 50 6.37 -5.88 -2.07
N HIS A 51 5.56 -6.10 -1.04
CA HIS A 51 4.52 -5.17 -0.63
C HIS A 51 4.60 -4.88 0.86
N MET A 52 4.50 -3.61 1.25
CA MET A 52 4.49 -3.18 2.64
C MET A 52 3.15 -2.54 3.02
N ASP A 53 2.76 -2.73 4.26
CA ASP A 53 1.61 -2.10 4.89
C ASP A 53 1.94 -0.65 5.35
N ASP A 54 1.10 -0.03 6.17
CA ASP A 54 1.16 1.38 6.58
C ASP A 54 1.90 1.65 7.91
N TYR A 55 2.52 0.64 8.51
CA TYR A 55 3.22 0.76 9.79
C TYR A 55 4.66 1.30 9.64
N PHE A 56 4.80 2.51 9.11
CA PHE A 56 6.10 3.19 8.97
C PHE A 56 6.62 3.68 10.31
N TYR A 57 5.82 4.46 11.04
CA TYR A 57 5.81 4.61 12.49
C TYR A 57 4.49 4.01 12.99
N PRO A 58 4.43 3.53 14.24
CA PRO A 58 3.19 2.97 14.77
C PRO A 58 2.10 4.05 14.88
N TYR A 59 0.85 3.61 14.86
CA TYR A 59 -0.28 4.50 15.11
C TYR A 59 -0.10 5.23 16.43
N PRO A 60 -0.35 6.54 16.48
CA PRO A 60 -0.09 7.36 17.65
C PRO A 60 -0.98 6.97 18.83
N ILE A 61 -0.37 6.80 20.00
CA ILE A 61 -1.08 6.63 21.28
C ILE A 61 -1.31 8.02 21.86
N LYS A 62 -2.57 8.33 22.17
CA LYS A 62 -2.94 9.65 22.69
C LYS A 62 -2.12 10.04 23.92
N GLY A 63 -1.39 11.15 23.81
CA GLY A 63 -0.58 11.71 24.89
C GLY A 63 0.75 11.00 25.15
N VAL A 64 1.14 10.04 24.28
CA VAL A 64 2.42 9.31 24.37
C VAL A 64 3.19 9.53 23.09
N ASP A 65 4.38 10.16 23.15
CA ASP A 65 5.26 10.26 22.01
C ASP A 65 6.03 8.95 21.80
N PHE A 66 6.37 8.65 20.55
CA PHE A 66 7.23 7.51 20.23
C PHE A 66 8.61 7.71 20.89
N PRO A 67 9.17 6.71 21.59
CA PRO A 67 10.31 6.89 22.49
C PRO A 67 11.68 6.90 21.78
N ASP A 68 11.83 7.71 20.74
CA ASP A 68 13.04 7.87 19.91
C ASP A 68 13.89 9.10 20.26
N ASN A 69 13.75 9.66 21.46
CA ASN A 69 14.51 10.86 21.86
C ASN A 69 16.03 10.65 21.85
N ALA A 70 16.49 9.48 22.30
CA ALA A 70 17.92 9.16 22.29
C ALA A 70 18.47 9.08 20.86
N SER A 71 17.72 8.47 19.95
CA SER A 71 18.06 8.37 18.54
C SER A 71 18.02 9.72 17.86
N PHE A 72 17.04 10.57 18.18
CA PHE A 72 16.97 11.94 17.70
C PHE A 72 18.16 12.78 18.15
N ALA A 73 18.54 12.68 19.43
CA ALA A 73 19.73 13.38 19.94
C ALA A 73 21.02 12.96 19.22
N ARG A 74 21.10 11.68 18.80
CA ARG A 74 22.30 11.12 18.14
C ARG A 74 22.31 11.39 16.61
N TYR A 75 21.15 11.28 15.96
CA TYR A 75 21.06 11.27 14.49
C TYR A 75 20.20 12.40 13.91
N GLY A 76 19.62 13.25 14.75
CA GLY A 76 18.73 14.35 14.33
C GLY A 76 19.44 15.59 13.77
N GLY A 77 20.78 15.58 13.78
CA GLY A 77 21.57 16.72 13.24
C GLY A 77 21.21 16.98 11.77
N GLY A 78 20.96 18.28 11.46
CA GLY A 78 20.57 18.70 10.09
C GLY A 78 19.06 18.79 9.86
N PHE A 79 18.22 18.35 10.80
CA PHE A 79 16.77 18.51 10.73
C PHE A 79 16.29 19.63 11.64
N SER A 80 15.33 20.42 11.15
CA SER A 80 14.76 21.56 11.90
C SER A 80 13.82 21.11 13.03
N ASN A 81 13.23 19.91 12.90
CA ASN A 81 12.33 19.34 13.90
C ASN A 81 12.30 17.81 13.83
N LYS A 82 11.74 17.19 14.87
CA LYS A 82 11.69 15.75 15.03
C LYS A 82 10.79 15.06 14.01
N ALA A 83 9.70 15.72 13.57
CA ALA A 83 8.79 15.16 12.58
C ALA A 83 9.45 15.00 11.19
N ASP A 84 10.21 16.01 10.75
CA ASP A 84 10.98 15.96 9.51
C ASP A 84 12.07 14.89 9.58
N TRP A 85 12.72 14.76 10.73
CA TRP A 85 13.70 13.71 10.95
C TRP A 85 13.08 12.30 10.89
N ARG A 86 11.92 12.09 11.51
CA ARG A 86 11.18 10.83 11.42
C ARG A 86 10.84 10.48 9.99
N ARG A 87 10.29 11.42 9.20
CA ARG A 87 10.05 11.26 7.76
C ARG A 87 11.33 10.93 7.00
N GLY A 88 12.42 11.63 7.31
CA GLY A 88 13.73 11.36 6.73
C GLY A 88 14.19 9.91 6.95
N ASN A 89 14.00 9.35 8.14
CA ASN A 89 14.35 7.97 8.45
C ASN A 89 13.51 6.96 7.64
N VAL A 90 12.21 7.20 7.51
CA VAL A 90 11.33 6.36 6.69
C VAL A 90 11.71 6.49 5.21
N ASN A 91 11.96 7.70 4.71
CA ASN A 91 12.42 7.94 3.34
C ASN A 91 13.69 7.16 3.01
N ILE A 92 14.67 7.16 3.93
CA ILE A 92 15.91 6.38 3.78
C ILE A 92 15.59 4.88 3.67
N LEU A 93 14.71 4.34 4.52
CA LEU A 93 14.34 2.93 4.49
C LEU A 93 13.67 2.57 3.17
N ILE A 94 12.67 3.33 2.72
CA ILE A 94 11.94 3.05 1.47
C ILE A 94 12.88 3.09 0.26
N LYS A 95 13.75 4.10 0.18
CA LYS A 95 14.76 4.20 -0.87
C LYS A 95 15.71 2.99 -0.87
N LYS A 96 16.24 2.60 0.30
CA LYS A 96 17.12 1.44 0.42
C LYS A 96 16.43 0.13 0.04
N LEU A 97 15.16 -0.05 0.40
CA LEU A 97 14.39 -1.22 -0.02
C LEU A 97 14.23 -1.28 -1.53
N HIS A 98 13.88 -0.17 -2.16
CA HIS A 98 13.82 -0.06 -3.61
C HIS A 98 15.16 -0.46 -4.25
N GLU A 99 16.26 0.15 -3.81
CA GLU A 99 17.60 -0.13 -4.32
C GLU A 99 18.00 -1.61 -4.12
N THR A 100 17.67 -2.19 -2.96
CA THR A 100 17.92 -3.61 -2.65
C THR A 100 17.17 -4.53 -3.59
N ILE A 101 15.88 -4.31 -3.80
CA ILE A 101 15.03 -5.12 -4.69
C ILE A 101 15.53 -5.02 -6.12
N ARG A 102 15.76 -3.80 -6.62
CA ARG A 102 16.23 -3.54 -7.99
C ARG A 102 17.61 -4.12 -8.27
N GLY A 103 18.51 -4.09 -7.28
CA GLY A 103 19.84 -4.65 -7.41
C GLY A 103 19.88 -6.18 -7.53
N ILE A 104 18.83 -6.87 -7.07
CA ILE A 104 18.73 -8.34 -7.11
C ILE A 104 17.92 -8.80 -8.32
N LYS A 105 16.67 -8.32 -8.43
CA LYS A 105 15.75 -8.66 -9.51
C LYS A 105 15.05 -7.39 -10.00
N PRO A 106 15.53 -6.74 -11.06
CA PRO A 106 14.99 -5.46 -11.52
C PRO A 106 13.53 -5.49 -11.97
N TRP A 107 12.96 -6.67 -12.22
CA TRP A 107 11.56 -6.87 -12.59
C TRP A 107 10.61 -7.05 -11.40
N VAL A 108 11.13 -7.29 -10.18
CA VAL A 108 10.31 -7.40 -8.96
C VAL A 108 9.85 -6.02 -8.53
N LYS A 109 8.55 -5.86 -8.40
CA LYS A 109 7.92 -4.59 -8.05
C LYS A 109 8.00 -4.33 -6.55
N PHE A 110 8.01 -3.06 -6.18
CA PHE A 110 7.89 -2.63 -4.79
C PHE A 110 6.69 -1.71 -4.62
N GLY A 111 5.72 -2.12 -3.83
CA GLY A 111 4.50 -1.37 -3.57
C GLY A 111 4.18 -1.21 -2.11
N ILE A 112 3.27 -0.28 -1.81
CA ILE A 112 2.82 -0.02 -0.47
C ILE A 112 1.29 0.13 -0.41
N SER A 113 0.71 -0.20 0.76
CA SER A 113 -0.67 0.11 1.14
C SER A 113 -0.66 1.14 2.27
N PRO A 114 -0.53 2.44 1.97
CA PRO A 114 -0.51 3.47 2.99
C PRO A 114 -1.91 3.67 3.59
N PHE A 115 -1.98 4.31 4.75
CA PHE A 115 -3.25 4.77 5.31
C PHE A 115 -4.04 5.61 4.29
N GLY A 116 -5.37 5.55 4.33
CA GLY A 116 -6.22 6.16 3.29
C GLY A 116 -6.15 7.68 3.16
N ILE A 117 -5.73 8.39 4.21
CA ILE A 117 -5.59 9.86 4.22
C ILE A 117 -4.11 10.23 4.15
N TYR A 118 -3.68 10.90 3.07
CA TYR A 118 -2.33 11.45 3.00
C TYR A 118 -2.15 12.61 3.97
N ARG A 119 -2.95 13.69 3.81
CA ARG A 119 -3.09 14.83 4.71
C ARG A 119 -4.53 15.34 4.69
N ASN A 120 -4.97 15.95 5.78
CA ASN A 120 -6.24 16.66 5.81
C ASN A 120 -6.09 18.06 5.21
N GLN A 121 -7.08 18.55 4.49
CA GLN A 121 -7.06 19.88 3.89
C GLN A 121 -6.87 21.01 4.93
N LYS A 122 -7.29 20.79 6.17
CA LYS A 122 -7.07 21.73 7.27
C LYS A 122 -5.59 21.84 7.67
N THR A 123 -4.82 20.77 7.47
CA THR A 123 -3.39 20.72 7.80
C THR A 123 -2.56 21.21 6.63
N ASP A 124 -2.96 20.88 5.41
CA ASP A 124 -2.28 21.25 4.19
C ASP A 124 -3.29 21.48 3.05
N PRO A 125 -3.21 22.58 2.29
CA PRO A 125 -4.13 22.87 1.18
C PRO A 125 -4.16 21.78 0.09
N LEU A 126 -3.09 21.00 -0.07
CA LEU A 126 -3.05 19.85 -0.98
C LEU A 126 -3.74 18.61 -0.41
N GLY A 127 -4.12 18.62 0.87
CA GLY A 127 -4.78 17.50 1.53
C GLY A 127 -6.20 17.27 1.04
N SER A 128 -6.74 16.09 1.33
CA SER A 128 -8.13 15.75 1.08
C SER A 128 -9.07 16.44 2.08
N ASN A 129 -10.34 16.64 1.69
CA ASN A 129 -11.37 17.17 2.59
C ASN A 129 -11.80 16.09 3.60
N THR A 130 -10.90 15.80 4.53
CA THR A 130 -11.03 14.76 5.55
C THR A 130 -10.66 15.30 6.93
N ASN A 131 -10.92 14.51 7.97
CA ASN A 131 -10.57 14.84 9.35
C ASN A 131 -10.21 13.55 10.10
N GLY A 132 -9.02 13.03 9.88
CA GLY A 132 -8.54 11.79 10.49
C GLY A 132 -7.03 11.76 10.61
N LEU A 133 -6.50 10.62 11.04
CA LEU A 133 -5.07 10.32 11.07
C LEU A 133 -4.47 10.47 9.65
N GLN A 134 -3.23 10.91 9.55
CA GLN A 134 -2.58 11.29 8.31
C GLN A 134 -1.27 10.52 8.11
N ASN A 135 -1.01 10.07 6.88
CA ASN A 135 0.28 9.44 6.55
C ASN A 135 1.45 10.36 6.88
N TYR A 136 1.43 11.58 6.34
CA TYR A 136 2.55 12.51 6.40
C TYR A 136 2.84 13.01 7.81
N ASP A 137 1.80 13.42 8.55
CA ASP A 137 1.97 14.10 9.84
C ASP A 137 2.00 13.13 11.02
N ASP A 138 1.25 12.03 10.97
CA ASP A 138 1.08 11.12 12.10
C ASP A 138 1.90 9.82 11.97
N LEU A 139 2.05 9.30 10.74
CA LEU A 139 2.82 8.09 10.45
C LEU A 139 4.19 8.38 9.83
N TYR A 140 4.50 9.66 9.63
CA TYR A 140 5.76 10.15 9.05
C TYR A 140 6.08 9.52 7.68
N ALA A 141 5.05 9.28 6.88
CA ALA A 141 5.11 8.61 5.59
C ALA A 141 4.84 9.60 4.44
N ASP A 142 5.89 10.01 3.73
CA ASP A 142 5.78 10.89 2.57
C ASP A 142 5.59 10.09 1.28
N VAL A 143 4.42 9.49 1.16
CA VAL A 143 4.06 8.56 0.08
C VAL A 143 4.13 9.22 -1.30
N LEU A 144 3.78 10.50 -1.40
CA LEU A 144 3.86 11.23 -2.67
C LEU A 144 5.31 11.46 -3.09
N LEU A 145 6.20 11.74 -2.15
CA LEU A 145 7.64 11.80 -2.44
C LEU A 145 8.14 10.48 -2.99
N TRP A 146 7.79 9.36 -2.35
CA TRP A 146 8.27 8.04 -2.77
C TRP A 146 7.79 7.66 -4.18
N ALA A 147 6.56 8.03 -4.51
CA ALA A 147 6.01 7.84 -5.86
C ALA A 147 6.73 8.74 -6.88
N ARG A 148 6.93 10.02 -6.57
CA ARG A 148 7.60 11.02 -7.44
C ARG A 148 9.04 10.65 -7.73
N GLU A 149 9.77 10.24 -6.70
CA GLU A 149 11.18 9.83 -6.80
C GLU A 149 11.35 8.42 -7.41
N GLY A 150 10.26 7.70 -7.63
CA GLY A 150 10.28 6.35 -8.20
C GLY A 150 10.79 5.29 -7.24
N TRP A 151 10.70 5.52 -5.93
CA TRP A 151 11.10 4.53 -4.92
C TRP A 151 10.04 3.48 -4.69
N ILE A 152 8.82 3.70 -5.14
CA ILE A 152 7.75 2.71 -5.18
C ILE A 152 7.22 2.56 -6.60
N ASP A 153 6.76 1.37 -6.95
CA ASP A 153 6.25 1.06 -8.28
C ASP A 153 4.73 1.17 -8.37
N TYR A 154 4.02 0.98 -7.26
CA TYR A 154 2.57 1.14 -7.20
C TYR A 154 2.11 1.47 -5.79
N ASN A 155 0.89 1.99 -5.71
CA ASN A 155 0.28 2.45 -4.47
C ASN A 155 -1.12 1.86 -4.29
N ILE A 156 -1.44 1.39 -3.06
CA ILE A 156 -2.75 0.82 -2.71
C ILE A 156 -3.27 1.49 -1.43
N PRO A 157 -3.68 2.76 -1.44
CA PRO A 157 -4.18 3.42 -0.24
C PRO A 157 -5.38 2.68 0.34
N GLN A 158 -5.39 2.52 1.67
CA GLN A 158 -6.41 1.80 2.43
C GLN A 158 -7.65 2.68 2.63
N ILE A 159 -8.52 2.74 1.62
CA ILE A 159 -9.77 3.51 1.67
C ILE A 159 -10.88 2.61 2.22
N TYR A 160 -10.83 2.34 3.53
CA TYR A 160 -11.66 1.32 4.17
C TYR A 160 -13.01 1.83 4.67
N TRP A 161 -13.30 3.12 4.53
CA TRP A 161 -14.57 3.72 4.98
C TRP A 161 -15.71 3.53 3.98
N GLU A 162 -16.92 3.78 4.46
CA GLU A 162 -18.11 3.81 3.62
C GLU A 162 -18.23 5.12 2.83
N ILE A 163 -19.04 5.08 1.78
CA ILE A 163 -19.51 6.28 1.09
C ILE A 163 -20.41 7.05 2.06
N GLY A 164 -20.15 8.33 2.22
CA GLY A 164 -20.85 9.21 3.15
C GLY A 164 -20.27 9.24 4.57
N HIS A 165 -19.11 8.64 4.81
CA HIS A 165 -18.41 8.73 6.10
C HIS A 165 -18.00 10.18 6.41
N LYS A 166 -18.43 10.72 7.56
CA LYS A 166 -18.31 12.17 7.89
C LYS A 166 -16.85 12.67 7.92
N ALA A 167 -15.91 11.86 8.36
CA ALA A 167 -14.52 12.26 8.53
C ALA A 167 -13.60 11.82 7.39
N ALA A 168 -13.98 10.77 6.65
CA ALA A 168 -13.14 10.16 5.63
C ALA A 168 -14.02 9.49 4.56
N ASP A 169 -14.79 10.32 3.83
CA ASP A 169 -15.69 9.81 2.80
C ASP A 169 -14.93 9.11 1.69
N TYR A 170 -15.41 7.92 1.33
CA TYR A 170 -14.81 7.07 0.32
C TYR A 170 -14.67 7.76 -1.04
N GLU A 171 -15.72 8.45 -1.51
CA GLU A 171 -15.71 9.12 -2.81
C GLU A 171 -14.70 10.27 -2.83
N THR A 172 -14.62 11.03 -1.75
CA THR A 172 -13.63 12.10 -1.55
C THR A 172 -12.20 11.58 -1.61
N LEU A 173 -11.93 10.46 -0.96
CA LEU A 173 -10.59 9.86 -0.93
C LEU A 173 -10.20 9.23 -2.27
N VAL A 174 -11.11 8.51 -2.93
CA VAL A 174 -10.86 7.95 -4.25
C VAL A 174 -10.57 9.05 -5.27
N ASP A 175 -11.36 10.13 -5.28
CA ASP A 175 -11.12 11.29 -6.15
C ASP A 175 -9.75 11.93 -5.87
N TRP A 176 -9.41 12.10 -4.60
CA TRP A 176 -8.13 12.69 -4.21
C TRP A 176 -6.94 11.84 -4.68
N TRP A 177 -6.93 10.54 -4.39
CA TRP A 177 -5.85 9.64 -4.81
C TRP A 177 -5.74 9.52 -6.32
N ALA A 178 -6.87 9.48 -7.05
CA ALA A 178 -6.87 9.43 -8.51
C ALA A 178 -6.18 10.64 -9.17
N LYS A 179 -6.17 11.78 -8.49
CA LYS A 179 -5.51 13.03 -8.93
C LYS A 179 -4.05 13.16 -8.47
N HIS A 180 -3.62 12.33 -7.50
CA HIS A 180 -2.29 12.43 -6.88
C HIS A 180 -1.51 11.11 -6.99
N THR A 181 -1.48 10.53 -8.20
CA THR A 181 -0.77 9.25 -8.44
C THR A 181 0.74 9.42 -8.60
N GLU A 182 1.21 10.63 -8.84
CA GLU A 182 2.62 10.93 -9.15
C GLU A 182 3.18 10.00 -10.25
N ASN A 183 2.35 9.70 -11.26
CA ASN A 183 2.65 8.80 -12.38
C ASN A 183 2.98 7.36 -11.96
N ARG A 184 2.46 6.90 -10.83
CA ARG A 184 2.56 5.49 -10.41
C ARG A 184 1.18 4.82 -10.48
N PRO A 185 1.12 3.55 -10.89
CA PRO A 185 -0.10 2.77 -10.84
C PRO A 185 -0.78 2.85 -9.48
N LEU A 186 -2.07 3.15 -9.49
CA LEU A 186 -2.92 3.26 -8.32
C LEU A 186 -3.94 2.13 -8.31
N PHE A 187 -4.06 1.47 -7.17
CA PHE A 187 -5.13 0.52 -6.88
C PHE A 187 -5.84 0.96 -5.60
N ILE A 188 -7.12 0.65 -5.45
CA ILE A 188 -7.87 1.07 -4.26
C ILE A 188 -7.95 -0.08 -3.27
N GLY A 189 -7.38 0.12 -2.07
CA GLY A 189 -7.60 -0.77 -0.93
C GLY A 189 -9.03 -0.61 -0.42
N GLN A 190 -9.83 -1.69 -0.46
CA GLN A 190 -11.24 -1.67 -0.14
C GLN A 190 -11.60 -2.69 0.92
N ALA A 191 -12.27 -2.26 2.00
CA ALA A 191 -12.75 -3.16 3.04
C ALA A 191 -14.04 -3.84 2.61
N VAL A 192 -14.00 -5.18 2.50
CA VAL A 192 -15.13 -6.02 2.12
C VAL A 192 -16.26 -5.88 3.12
N MET A 193 -15.98 -6.09 4.40
CA MET A 193 -16.99 -6.06 5.46
C MET A 193 -17.65 -4.69 5.59
N ASN A 194 -16.88 -3.60 5.59
CA ASN A 194 -17.44 -2.25 5.61
C ASN A 194 -18.34 -2.00 4.40
N THR A 195 -17.94 -2.45 3.21
CA THR A 195 -18.71 -2.26 1.98
C THR A 195 -20.06 -2.95 2.00
N ILE A 196 -20.15 -4.18 2.53
CA ILE A 196 -21.41 -4.95 2.56
C ILE A 196 -22.32 -4.55 3.73
N GLN A 197 -21.77 -3.98 4.80
CA GLN A 197 -22.54 -3.56 5.99
C GLN A 197 -23.24 -2.23 5.84
N HIS A 198 -22.84 -1.41 4.85
CA HIS A 198 -23.43 -0.11 4.61
C HIS A 198 -24.29 -0.09 3.35
N ALA A 199 -25.50 0.42 3.47
CA ALA A 199 -26.39 0.65 2.34
C ALA A 199 -25.86 1.77 1.43
N ASP A 200 -26.13 1.67 0.13
CA ASP A 200 -25.83 2.75 -0.80
C ASP A 200 -26.71 3.98 -0.48
N PRO A 201 -26.14 5.18 -0.28
CA PRO A 201 -26.90 6.38 0.04
C PRO A 201 -27.96 6.78 -1.00
N LYS A 202 -27.78 6.36 -2.27
CA LYS A 202 -28.73 6.63 -3.36
C LYS A 202 -29.73 5.50 -3.59
N ASN A 203 -29.42 4.27 -3.12
CA ASN A 203 -30.30 3.12 -3.20
C ASN A 203 -30.17 2.23 -1.95
N PRO A 204 -30.91 2.53 -0.87
CA PRO A 204 -30.80 1.83 0.41
C PRO A 204 -31.14 0.33 0.37
N SER A 205 -31.67 -0.19 -0.75
CA SER A 205 -31.96 -1.62 -0.90
C SER A 205 -30.75 -2.49 -1.26
N ILE A 206 -29.63 -1.87 -1.58
CA ILE A 206 -28.37 -2.56 -1.94
C ILE A 206 -27.22 -2.04 -1.09
N ASN A 207 -26.14 -2.83 -0.99
CA ASN A 207 -24.89 -2.38 -0.36
C ASN A 207 -24.09 -1.45 -1.29
N GLN A 208 -22.95 -0.94 -0.81
CA GLN A 208 -22.17 0.07 -1.52
C GLN A 208 -21.25 -0.50 -2.63
N LEU A 209 -21.16 -1.82 -2.81
CA LEU A 209 -20.23 -2.43 -3.79
C LEU A 209 -20.45 -1.91 -5.21
N PRO A 210 -21.69 -1.89 -5.77
CA PRO A 210 -21.91 -1.41 -7.13
C PRO A 210 -21.40 0.01 -7.36
N ARG A 211 -21.68 0.91 -6.43
CA ARG A 211 -21.27 2.31 -6.54
C ARG A 211 -19.76 2.50 -6.38
N LYS A 212 -19.13 1.79 -5.44
CA LYS A 212 -17.66 1.81 -5.27
C LYS A 212 -16.95 1.31 -6.52
N MET A 213 -17.42 0.21 -7.12
CA MET A 213 -16.83 -0.34 -8.35
C MET A 213 -17.04 0.59 -9.56
N ALA A 214 -18.21 1.20 -9.68
CA ALA A 214 -18.49 2.19 -10.73
C ALA A 214 -17.58 3.43 -10.60
N LEU A 215 -17.41 3.94 -9.38
CA LEU A 215 -16.53 5.07 -9.11
C LEU A 215 -15.09 4.77 -9.48
N GLN A 216 -14.53 3.66 -9.02
CA GLN A 216 -13.15 3.27 -9.36
C GLN A 216 -12.94 3.20 -10.87
N ARG A 217 -13.89 2.60 -11.60
CA ARG A 217 -13.83 2.45 -13.07
C ARG A 217 -14.03 3.75 -13.84
N SER A 218 -14.52 4.81 -13.21
CA SER A 218 -14.66 6.12 -13.85
C SER A 218 -13.32 6.86 -13.97
N TYR A 219 -12.27 6.44 -13.25
CA TYR A 219 -10.94 7.02 -13.31
C TYR A 219 -9.97 6.15 -14.11
N GLN A 220 -9.35 6.71 -15.14
CA GLN A 220 -8.32 6.01 -15.94
C GLN A 220 -7.04 5.74 -15.14
N THR A 221 -6.78 6.51 -14.11
CA THR A 221 -5.60 6.38 -13.24
C THR A 221 -5.71 5.24 -12.23
N ILE A 222 -6.90 4.64 -12.06
CA ILE A 222 -7.13 3.53 -11.14
C ILE A 222 -7.07 2.22 -11.92
N GLY A 223 -6.04 1.41 -11.66
CA GLY A 223 -5.81 0.12 -12.31
C GLY A 223 -6.66 -1.04 -11.77
N GLY A 224 -7.29 -0.86 -10.61
CA GLY A 224 -8.09 -1.91 -9.97
C GLY A 224 -8.26 -1.72 -8.47
N SER A 225 -8.60 -2.80 -7.77
CA SER A 225 -8.81 -2.79 -6.32
C SER A 225 -8.16 -3.98 -5.63
N CYS A 226 -7.72 -3.75 -4.38
CA CYS A 226 -7.24 -4.77 -3.45
C CYS A 226 -8.29 -4.96 -2.36
N GLN A 227 -8.78 -6.20 -2.20
CA GLN A 227 -9.88 -6.50 -1.30
C GLN A 227 -9.35 -6.88 0.08
N TRP A 228 -9.68 -6.13 1.10
CA TRP A 228 -9.36 -6.40 2.49
C TRP A 228 -10.62 -6.92 3.20
N TYR A 229 -10.65 -8.11 3.76
CA TYR A 229 -9.54 -9.07 3.78
C TYR A 229 -9.93 -10.35 3.04
N ALA A 230 -8.94 -11.15 2.66
CA ALA A 230 -9.14 -12.32 1.80
C ALA A 230 -10.17 -13.33 2.32
N ALA A 231 -10.21 -13.63 3.63
CA ALA A 231 -11.16 -14.55 4.20
C ALA A 231 -12.61 -14.14 3.93
N ALA A 232 -12.96 -12.85 4.04
CA ALA A 232 -14.32 -12.38 3.76
C ALA A 232 -14.73 -12.61 2.29
N VAL A 233 -13.77 -12.54 1.35
CA VAL A 233 -14.02 -12.87 -0.06
C VAL A 233 -14.17 -14.38 -0.24
N VAL A 234 -13.26 -15.17 0.34
CA VAL A 234 -13.28 -16.66 0.26
C VAL A 234 -14.57 -17.23 0.86
N GLU A 235 -15.00 -16.73 1.99
CA GLU A 235 -16.23 -17.10 2.70
C GLU A 235 -17.49 -16.56 2.01
N ASN A 236 -17.34 -15.74 0.97
CA ASN A 236 -18.43 -15.11 0.23
C ASN A 236 -19.36 -14.26 1.12
N ALA A 237 -18.78 -13.54 2.07
CA ALA A 237 -19.54 -12.67 2.97
C ALA A 237 -20.47 -11.74 2.19
N GLY A 238 -21.77 -11.74 2.54
CA GLY A 238 -22.78 -10.90 1.88
C GLY A 238 -22.87 -11.11 0.35
N LYS A 239 -22.48 -12.27 -0.18
CA LYS A 239 -22.38 -12.59 -1.63
C LYS A 239 -21.37 -11.71 -2.39
N TYR A 240 -20.37 -11.19 -1.69
CA TYR A 240 -19.37 -10.28 -2.26
C TYR A 240 -18.57 -10.94 -3.39
N ARG A 241 -18.04 -12.15 -3.15
CA ARG A 241 -17.31 -12.92 -4.18
C ARG A 241 -18.17 -13.19 -5.40
N ASP A 242 -19.44 -13.61 -5.20
CA ASP A 242 -20.35 -13.90 -6.30
C ASP A 242 -20.55 -12.65 -7.19
N ALA A 243 -20.75 -11.47 -6.58
CA ALA A 243 -20.86 -10.22 -7.30
C ALA A 243 -19.56 -9.88 -8.06
N LEU A 244 -18.39 -10.07 -7.44
CA LEU A 244 -17.11 -9.86 -8.13
C LEU A 244 -17.01 -10.76 -9.37
N VAL A 245 -17.24 -12.06 -9.25
CA VAL A 245 -17.06 -13.03 -10.33
C VAL A 245 -18.11 -12.87 -11.43
N GLN A 246 -19.38 -12.64 -11.06
CA GLN A 246 -20.48 -12.63 -12.03
C GLN A 246 -20.64 -11.28 -12.75
N GLU A 247 -20.28 -10.16 -12.08
CA GLU A 247 -20.55 -8.82 -12.59
C GLU A 247 -19.27 -8.04 -12.90
N TYR A 248 -18.33 -7.95 -11.95
CA TYR A 248 -17.21 -6.99 -12.06
C TYR A 248 -15.93 -7.61 -12.65
N HIS A 249 -15.64 -8.87 -12.37
CA HIS A 249 -14.45 -9.59 -12.84
C HIS A 249 -14.83 -10.84 -13.66
N LYS A 250 -15.91 -10.75 -14.41
CA LYS A 250 -16.41 -11.81 -15.28
C LYS A 250 -15.39 -12.31 -16.30
N TYR A 251 -14.53 -11.42 -16.76
CA TYR A 251 -13.47 -11.71 -17.71
C TYR A 251 -12.11 -11.46 -17.07
N PRO A 252 -11.08 -12.28 -17.40
CA PRO A 252 -9.71 -12.02 -16.97
C PRO A 252 -9.26 -10.62 -17.43
N ALA A 253 -8.63 -9.89 -16.51
CA ALA A 253 -7.96 -8.63 -16.83
C ALA A 253 -6.53 -8.90 -17.29
N LEU A 254 -5.99 -8.02 -18.13
CA LEU A 254 -4.56 -7.99 -18.39
C LEU A 254 -3.82 -7.48 -17.16
N ILE A 255 -2.61 -7.99 -16.96
CA ILE A 255 -1.72 -7.48 -15.91
C ILE A 255 -1.44 -6.00 -16.21
N PRO A 256 -1.53 -5.10 -15.21
CA PRO A 256 -1.21 -3.69 -15.42
C PRO A 256 0.21 -3.49 -15.95
N VAL A 257 0.34 -2.59 -16.91
CA VAL A 257 1.65 -2.26 -17.50
C VAL A 257 2.38 -1.29 -16.56
N PHE A 258 3.70 -1.50 -16.42
CA PHE A 258 4.62 -0.68 -15.65
C PHE A 258 5.68 -0.14 -16.62
N ASP A 259 5.32 0.85 -17.44
CA ASP A 259 6.14 1.36 -18.56
C ASP A 259 7.54 1.81 -18.15
N PHE A 260 7.70 2.25 -16.90
CA PHE A 260 8.98 2.68 -16.35
C PHE A 260 9.91 1.52 -15.93
N MET A 261 9.46 0.27 -15.98
CA MET A 261 10.27 -0.90 -15.63
C MET A 261 10.90 -1.57 -16.86
N ASP A 262 10.13 -1.69 -17.94
CA ASP A 262 10.59 -2.22 -19.24
C ASP A 262 9.67 -1.68 -20.34
N ASP A 263 10.24 -0.92 -21.25
CA ASP A 263 9.55 -0.33 -22.41
C ASP A 263 9.67 -1.19 -23.66
N LYS A 264 10.37 -2.33 -23.59
CA LYS A 264 10.56 -3.22 -24.73
C LYS A 264 9.33 -4.09 -24.95
N ALA A 265 8.60 -3.82 -26.01
CA ALA A 265 7.54 -4.70 -26.44
C ALA A 265 8.08 -6.12 -26.70
N PRO A 266 7.38 -7.18 -26.25
CA PRO A 266 7.75 -8.54 -26.59
C PRO A 266 7.79 -8.72 -28.11
N GLY A 267 8.72 -9.56 -28.57
CA GLY A 267 8.86 -9.84 -30.01
C GLY A 267 7.55 -10.36 -30.62
N LYS A 268 7.30 -10.05 -31.89
CA LYS A 268 6.11 -10.56 -32.58
C LYS A 268 6.09 -12.09 -32.53
N VAL A 269 4.96 -12.66 -32.15
CA VAL A 269 4.72 -14.10 -32.29
C VAL A 269 4.78 -14.46 -33.79
N ARG A 270 5.78 -15.28 -34.16
CA ARG A 270 6.03 -15.63 -35.57
C ARG A 270 5.23 -16.86 -36.03
N LYS A 271 4.93 -17.78 -35.11
CA LYS A 271 4.13 -18.97 -35.35
C LYS A 271 3.30 -19.25 -34.13
N MET A 272 2.05 -19.59 -34.33
CA MET A 272 1.13 -19.97 -33.29
C MET A 272 0.41 -21.24 -33.72
N LYS A 273 0.48 -22.28 -32.87
CA LYS A 273 -0.31 -23.52 -33.09
C LYS A 273 -1.50 -23.50 -32.13
N LYS A 274 -2.64 -23.91 -32.67
CA LYS A 274 -3.88 -24.09 -31.91
C LYS A 274 -4.16 -25.58 -31.76
N VAL A 275 -4.30 -26.03 -30.55
CA VAL A 275 -4.71 -27.41 -30.25
C VAL A 275 -6.03 -27.35 -29.50
N TRP A 276 -7.04 -28.05 -30.02
CA TRP A 276 -8.34 -28.19 -29.38
C TRP A 276 -8.25 -29.21 -28.24
N THR A 277 -8.89 -28.89 -27.10
CA THR A 277 -9.08 -29.74 -25.95
C THR A 277 -10.57 -29.86 -25.67
N GLU A 278 -10.96 -30.72 -24.73
CA GLU A 278 -12.37 -30.87 -24.31
C GLU A 278 -12.91 -29.55 -23.69
N ASP A 279 -12.06 -28.76 -23.04
CA ASP A 279 -12.42 -27.50 -22.36
C ASP A 279 -12.17 -26.25 -23.21
N GLY A 280 -11.79 -26.40 -24.48
CA GLY A 280 -11.50 -25.24 -25.36
C GLY A 280 -10.29 -25.45 -26.26
N TYR A 281 -9.33 -24.51 -26.26
CA TYR A 281 -8.09 -24.64 -27.03
C TYR A 281 -6.90 -24.04 -26.30
N ILE A 282 -5.73 -24.60 -26.61
CA ILE A 282 -4.44 -24.10 -26.14
C ILE A 282 -3.69 -23.50 -27.32
N LEU A 283 -3.07 -22.34 -27.10
CA LEU A 283 -2.16 -21.68 -28.05
C LEU A 283 -0.71 -21.89 -27.59
N PHE A 284 0.20 -22.26 -28.51
CA PHE A 284 1.62 -22.44 -28.28
C PHE A 284 2.45 -21.52 -29.17
#